data_a7ec4171ef6ed85057ca48d5d0bf8bfd
#
_entry.id   a7ec4171ef6ed85057ca48d5d0bf8bfd
#
_cell.length_a   1.000
_cell.length_b   1.000
_cell.length_c   1.000
_cell.angle_alpha   90.00
_cell.angle_beta   90.00
_cell.angle_gamma   90.00
#
_symmetry.space_group_name_H-M   'P 1'
#
loop_
_entity.id
_entity.type
_entity.pdbx_description
1 polymer ?
#
loop_
_entity_poly.entity_id
_entity_poly.type
_entity_poly.pdbx_seq_one_letter_code
_entity_poly.pdbx_strand_id
1 'polypeptide(L)'
;AAAVPMLLGLSISGVSMVGSDTGGFQEDASAQLFARWFSFSAFTPYFRSHSADDTRPHEPWSFGKNVLDISRHYLRLRYSLIPYIYSAFYRAETEAEPVMKPLFFEWPQDKRLAEVNDEYLFGPHLLAAPVTSPDTLWRHVYLPQGTWYDFWDDTLYHGSSDYLVAAPIEKLPLFVRAGSILPNETARMHTDAERSPVLFLDVYPDENGQACGELYCDAEEGWGYRRGEYSLISFTFQAGSLEVTCENEGFTPPWNDLEVRVHEGIPAAADAADPEEAFTAD
;
A
#
# COMPACT_ATOMS: atom_id res chain seq x y z
N ALA A 1 10.55 5.99 13.61
CA ALA A 1 11.52 5.05 13.00
C ALA A 1 11.33 3.62 13.51
N ALA A 2 11.32 3.35 14.82
CA ALA A 2 11.29 1.98 15.38
C ALA A 2 10.02 1.16 15.04
N ALA A 3 8.90 1.79 14.71
CA ALA A 3 7.64 1.09 14.44
C ALA A 3 7.75 0.17 13.21
N VAL A 4 8.37 0.63 12.11
CA VAL A 4 8.44 -0.16 10.87
C VAL A 4 9.15 -1.50 11.09
N PRO A 5 10.42 -1.55 11.56
CA PRO A 5 11.12 -2.83 11.77
C PRO A 5 10.44 -3.72 12.82
N MET A 6 9.81 -3.13 13.84
CA MET A 6 9.05 -3.90 14.84
C MET A 6 7.85 -4.61 14.20
N LEU A 7 7.07 -3.90 13.39
CA LEU A 7 5.91 -4.48 12.70
C LEU A 7 6.33 -5.53 11.68
N LEU A 8 7.41 -5.31 10.93
CA LEU A 8 7.97 -6.30 10.02
C LEU A 8 8.40 -7.57 10.75
N GLY A 9 9.09 -7.43 11.88
CA GLY A 9 9.48 -8.57 12.72
C GLY A 9 8.28 -9.39 13.23
N LEU A 10 7.21 -8.72 13.68
CA LEU A 10 5.97 -9.39 14.10
C LEU A 10 5.27 -10.07 12.92
N SER A 11 5.22 -9.39 11.77
CA SER A 11 4.54 -9.89 10.58
C SER A 11 5.16 -11.21 10.08
N ILE A 12 6.48 -11.25 9.91
CA ILE A 12 7.18 -12.49 9.52
C ILE A 12 7.19 -13.58 10.61
N SER A 13 6.82 -13.22 11.84
CA SER A 13 6.62 -14.18 12.93
C SER A 13 5.20 -14.76 12.96
N GLY A 14 4.37 -14.47 11.95
CA GLY A 14 3.02 -15.04 11.79
C GLY A 14 1.90 -14.17 12.36
N VAL A 15 2.16 -12.91 12.73
CA VAL A 15 1.11 -11.95 13.13
C VAL A 15 0.64 -11.18 11.90
N SER A 16 -0.44 -11.61 11.25
CA SER A 16 -0.92 -10.95 10.01
C SER A 16 -1.49 -9.55 10.25
N MET A 17 -2.17 -9.33 11.39
CA MET A 17 -2.82 -8.05 11.74
C MET A 17 -1.88 -7.15 12.55
N VAL A 18 -0.74 -6.78 11.97
CA VAL A 18 0.22 -5.86 12.61
C VAL A 18 -0.13 -4.40 12.38
N GLY A 19 0.14 -3.56 13.37
CA GLY A 19 -0.03 -2.11 13.32
C GLY A 19 0.40 -1.47 14.62
N SER A 20 0.49 -0.16 14.64
CA SER A 20 0.84 0.63 15.82
C SER A 20 -0.15 1.77 16.03
N ASP A 21 -0.21 2.28 17.24
CA ASP A 21 -1.05 3.44 17.57
C ASP A 21 -0.55 4.67 16.80
N THR A 22 -1.40 5.20 15.92
CA THR A 22 -1.06 6.31 15.03
C THR A 22 -0.74 7.57 15.82
N GLY A 23 0.46 8.09 15.63
CA GLY A 23 0.97 9.24 16.38
C GLY A 23 1.74 8.88 17.65
N GLY A 24 1.69 7.61 18.09
CA GLY A 24 2.26 7.11 19.35
C GLY A 24 1.23 7.05 20.47
N PHE A 25 1.39 6.10 21.40
CA PHE A 25 0.44 5.90 22.50
C PHE A 25 0.63 6.89 23.64
N GLN A 26 1.91 7.21 23.97
CA GLN A 26 2.29 8.13 25.04
C GLN A 26 2.88 9.40 24.45
N GLU A 27 2.88 10.47 25.25
CA GLU A 27 3.36 11.82 24.90
C GLU A 27 2.52 12.51 23.80
N ASP A 28 2.71 13.81 23.67
CA ASP A 28 1.98 14.62 22.71
C ASP A 28 2.62 14.55 21.33
N ALA A 29 1.92 14.00 20.37
CA ALA A 29 2.34 14.02 18.98
C ALA A 29 2.34 15.44 18.41
N SER A 30 3.37 15.81 17.64
CA SER A 30 3.30 16.99 16.79
C SER A 30 2.39 16.75 15.58
N ALA A 31 1.88 17.83 14.98
CA ALA A 31 1.06 17.74 13.77
C ALA A 31 1.79 17.01 12.61
N GLN A 32 3.10 17.28 12.46
CA GLN A 32 3.95 16.63 11.46
C GLN A 32 4.10 15.13 11.73
N LEU A 33 4.41 14.75 12.98
CA LEU A 33 4.55 13.34 13.36
C LEU A 33 3.24 12.59 13.12
N PHE A 34 2.12 13.17 13.54
CA PHE A 34 0.81 12.56 13.36
C PHE A 34 0.46 12.37 11.87
N ALA A 35 0.65 13.39 11.02
CA ALA A 35 0.39 13.30 9.58
C ALA A 35 1.25 12.22 8.91
N ARG A 36 2.57 12.18 9.19
CA ARG A 36 3.48 11.15 8.66
C ARG A 36 3.11 9.75 9.15
N TRP A 37 2.76 9.63 10.43
CA TRP A 37 2.34 8.33 10.97
C TRP A 37 0.99 7.89 10.40
N PHE A 38 0.07 8.84 10.20
CA PHE A 38 -1.25 8.54 9.64
C PHE A 38 -1.14 7.99 8.20
N SER A 39 -0.33 8.62 7.35
CA SER A 39 -0.06 8.13 6.00
C SER A 39 0.60 6.74 6.01
N PHE A 40 1.56 6.50 6.91
CA PHE A 40 2.17 5.19 7.12
C PHE A 40 1.14 4.14 7.57
N SER A 41 0.33 4.45 8.57
CA SER A 41 -0.66 3.51 9.14
C SER A 41 -1.74 3.12 8.12
N ALA A 42 -2.01 3.98 7.12
CA ALA A 42 -2.94 3.63 6.03
C ALA A 42 -2.46 2.43 5.20
N PHE A 43 -1.16 2.13 5.22
CA PHE A 43 -0.53 0.99 4.54
C PHE A 43 0.05 -0.04 5.55
N THR A 44 -0.60 -0.19 6.68
CA THR A 44 -0.36 -1.30 7.61
C THR A 44 -1.62 -2.17 7.72
N PRO A 45 -1.51 -3.48 8.02
CA PRO A 45 -2.68 -4.35 8.20
C PRO A 45 -3.68 -3.81 9.20
N TYR A 46 -3.23 -3.45 10.40
CA TYR A 46 -4.05 -2.82 11.44
C TYR A 46 -3.81 -1.32 11.50
N PHE A 47 -4.89 -0.55 11.42
CA PHE A 47 -4.84 0.91 11.43
C PHE A 47 -5.81 1.46 12.46
N ARG A 48 -5.30 2.13 13.49
CA ARG A 48 -6.11 2.87 14.47
C ARG A 48 -5.41 4.13 14.95
N SER A 49 -6.20 5.13 15.31
CA SER A 49 -5.77 6.28 16.09
C SER A 49 -6.12 6.04 17.56
N HIS A 50 -5.11 6.01 18.43
CA HIS A 50 -5.29 5.73 19.86
C HIS A 50 -4.14 6.34 20.67
N SER A 51 -4.47 6.89 21.85
CA SER A 51 -3.51 7.51 22.75
C SER A 51 -3.92 7.34 24.21
N ALA A 52 -2.99 7.59 25.14
CA ALA A 52 -3.29 7.61 26.57
C ALA A 52 -4.17 8.80 26.95
N ASP A 53 -4.92 8.67 28.04
CA ASP A 53 -5.91 9.66 28.49
C ASP A 53 -5.33 11.04 28.83
N ASP A 54 -4.05 11.09 29.19
CA ASP A 54 -3.31 12.29 29.60
C ASP A 54 -2.53 12.95 28.46
N THR A 55 -2.76 12.50 27.22
CA THR A 55 -2.11 13.03 26.03
C THR A 55 -3.08 13.84 25.17
N ARG A 56 -2.51 14.55 24.18
CA ARG A 56 -3.31 15.26 23.17
C ARG A 56 -4.25 14.30 22.46
N PRO A 57 -5.55 14.66 22.28
CA PRO A 57 -6.48 13.85 21.49
C PRO A 57 -5.96 13.57 20.08
N HIS A 58 -6.06 12.30 19.65
CA HIS A 58 -5.54 11.81 18.37
C HIS A 58 -6.58 11.75 17.25
N GLU A 59 -7.67 12.52 17.35
CA GLU A 59 -8.55 12.77 16.23
C GLU A 59 -7.87 13.75 15.25
N PRO A 60 -7.92 13.50 13.94
CA PRO A 60 -7.23 14.31 12.93
C PRO A 60 -7.50 15.82 13.00
N TRP A 61 -8.73 16.21 13.39
CA TRP A 61 -9.09 17.64 13.53
C TRP A 61 -8.40 18.33 14.71
N SER A 62 -7.90 17.58 15.70
CA SER A 62 -7.16 18.12 16.85
C SER A 62 -5.80 18.71 16.44
N PHE A 63 -5.28 18.31 15.27
CA PHE A 63 -3.99 18.75 14.72
C PHE A 63 -4.12 19.86 13.66
N GLY A 64 -5.34 20.35 13.41
CA GLY A 64 -5.63 21.42 12.46
C GLY A 64 -6.03 20.95 11.06
N LYS A 65 -6.41 21.91 10.23
CA LYS A 65 -7.03 21.64 8.92
C LYS A 65 -6.15 20.84 7.97
N ASN A 66 -4.87 21.16 7.89
CA ASN A 66 -3.95 20.46 6.97
C ASN A 66 -3.87 18.95 7.30
N VAL A 67 -3.67 18.63 8.58
CA VAL A 67 -3.61 17.22 9.03
C VAL A 67 -4.95 16.51 8.80
N LEU A 68 -6.08 17.20 9.04
CA LEU A 68 -7.40 16.64 8.75
C LEU A 68 -7.56 16.31 7.25
N ASP A 69 -7.11 17.19 6.37
CA ASP A 69 -7.22 16.99 4.91
C ASP A 69 -6.33 15.84 4.44
N ILE A 70 -5.09 15.74 4.95
CA ILE A 70 -4.17 14.61 4.71
C ILE A 70 -4.81 13.31 5.21
N SER A 71 -5.31 13.29 6.44
CA SER A 71 -5.93 12.09 7.03
C SER A 71 -7.14 11.62 6.24
N ARG A 72 -7.98 12.55 5.77
CA ARG A 72 -9.14 12.25 4.92
C ARG A 72 -8.72 11.63 3.58
N HIS A 73 -7.64 12.14 2.98
CA HIS A 73 -7.09 11.61 1.75
C HIS A 73 -6.66 10.14 1.91
N TYR A 74 -5.84 9.84 2.93
CA TYR A 74 -5.34 8.49 3.18
C TYR A 74 -6.43 7.51 3.65
N LEU A 75 -7.44 7.98 4.41
CA LEU A 75 -8.59 7.15 4.75
C LEU A 75 -9.39 6.75 3.51
N ARG A 76 -9.67 7.70 2.60
CA ARG A 76 -10.36 7.39 1.35
C ARG A 76 -9.57 6.41 0.50
N LEU A 77 -8.27 6.62 0.38
CA LEU A 77 -7.40 5.70 -0.36
C LEU A 77 -7.40 4.30 0.26
N ARG A 78 -7.27 4.18 1.60
CA ARG A 78 -7.34 2.88 2.26
C ARG A 78 -8.69 2.20 2.05
N TYR A 79 -9.79 2.95 2.15
CA TYR A 79 -11.13 2.40 1.93
C TYR A 79 -11.33 1.96 0.48
N SER A 80 -10.76 2.67 -0.50
CA SER A 80 -10.82 2.20 -1.89
C SER A 80 -10.01 0.93 -2.11
N LEU A 81 -8.91 0.73 -1.38
CA LEU A 81 -8.05 -0.45 -1.47
C LEU A 81 -8.54 -1.64 -0.64
N ILE A 82 -9.72 -1.59 0.01
CA ILE A 82 -10.24 -2.73 0.80
C ILE A 82 -10.28 -4.03 -0.01
N PRO A 83 -10.71 -4.08 -1.28
CA PRO A 83 -10.68 -5.31 -2.07
C PRO A 83 -9.27 -5.91 -2.20
N TYR A 84 -8.26 -5.08 -2.47
CA TYR A 84 -6.86 -5.47 -2.52
C TYR A 84 -6.33 -5.96 -1.15
N ILE A 85 -6.62 -5.22 -0.08
CA ILE A 85 -6.19 -5.56 1.28
C ILE A 85 -6.82 -6.88 1.72
N TYR A 86 -8.11 -7.09 1.44
CA TYR A 86 -8.84 -8.29 1.82
C TYR A 86 -8.31 -9.53 1.10
N SER A 87 -7.96 -9.39 -0.20
CA SER A 87 -7.29 -10.44 -0.97
C SER A 87 -5.91 -10.79 -0.40
N ALA A 88 -5.15 -9.77 0.08
CA ALA A 88 -3.88 -10.03 0.76
C ALA A 88 -4.05 -10.81 2.08
N PHE A 89 -5.15 -10.58 2.83
CA PHE A 89 -5.47 -11.38 4.00
C PHE A 89 -5.88 -12.82 3.68
N TYR A 90 -6.56 -13.05 2.56
CA TYR A 90 -6.84 -14.39 2.07
C TYR A 90 -5.53 -15.16 1.82
N ARG A 91 -4.55 -14.57 1.16
CA ARG A 91 -3.23 -15.16 0.95
C ARG A 91 -2.48 -15.40 2.27
N ALA A 92 -2.65 -14.51 3.25
CA ALA A 92 -2.05 -14.70 4.56
C ALA A 92 -2.64 -15.92 5.30
N GLU A 93 -3.93 -16.21 5.15
CA GLU A 93 -4.60 -17.36 5.73
C GLU A 93 -4.25 -18.67 5.00
N THR A 94 -4.19 -18.65 3.66
CA THR A 94 -4.06 -19.86 2.84
C THR A 94 -2.61 -20.22 2.50
N GLU A 95 -1.74 -19.23 2.35
CA GLU A 95 -0.35 -19.39 1.89
C GLU A 95 0.67 -18.96 2.95
N ALA A 96 0.22 -18.46 4.10
CA ALA A 96 1.06 -17.85 5.14
C ALA A 96 1.91 -16.67 4.61
N GLU A 97 1.44 -15.98 3.58
CA GLU A 97 2.10 -14.80 3.01
C GLU A 97 1.81 -13.57 3.89
N PRO A 98 2.83 -12.90 4.47
CA PRO A 98 2.59 -11.73 5.31
C PRO A 98 1.97 -10.57 4.52
N VAL A 99 0.92 -9.92 5.06
CA VAL A 99 0.30 -8.75 4.43
C VAL A 99 1.25 -7.54 4.40
N MET A 100 2.04 -7.38 5.45
CA MET A 100 3.14 -6.41 5.51
C MET A 100 4.45 -7.19 5.59
N LYS A 101 5.30 -7.11 4.57
CA LYS A 101 6.49 -7.97 4.48
C LYS A 101 7.76 -7.19 4.13
N PRO A 102 8.90 -7.54 4.75
CA PRO A 102 10.17 -6.93 4.39
C PRO A 102 10.56 -7.31 2.96
N LEU A 103 11.28 -6.44 2.29
CA LEU A 103 11.64 -6.63 0.88
C LEU A 103 12.47 -7.89 0.64
N PHE A 104 13.31 -8.31 1.58
CA PHE A 104 14.10 -9.55 1.45
C PHE A 104 13.23 -10.82 1.35
N PHE A 105 11.96 -10.75 1.74
CA PHE A 105 11.02 -11.87 1.64
C PHE A 105 10.76 -12.24 0.17
N GLU A 106 10.64 -11.24 -0.70
CA GLU A 106 10.44 -11.42 -2.15
C GLU A 106 11.76 -11.54 -2.93
N TRP A 107 12.81 -10.85 -2.48
CA TRP A 107 14.11 -10.83 -3.13
C TRP A 107 15.23 -11.32 -2.20
N PRO A 108 15.21 -12.60 -1.76
CA PRO A 108 16.16 -13.11 -0.76
C PRO A 108 17.62 -13.17 -1.28
N GLN A 109 17.82 -13.05 -2.58
CA GLN A 109 19.16 -13.04 -3.19
C GLN A 109 19.80 -11.65 -3.21
N ASP A 110 19.00 -10.60 -3.03
CA ASP A 110 19.52 -9.24 -2.93
C ASP A 110 20.00 -8.96 -1.49
N LYS A 111 21.33 -9.02 -1.31
CA LYS A 111 21.96 -8.85 0.01
C LYS A 111 21.75 -7.46 0.62
N ARG A 112 21.47 -6.44 -0.20
CA ARG A 112 21.21 -5.08 0.28
C ARG A 112 19.93 -5.04 1.12
N LEU A 113 18.94 -5.84 0.74
CA LEU A 113 17.64 -5.86 1.40
C LEU A 113 17.68 -6.43 2.82
N ALA A 114 18.75 -7.12 3.21
CA ALA A 114 18.92 -7.59 4.59
C ALA A 114 19.04 -6.45 5.62
N GLU A 115 19.50 -5.28 5.18
CA GLU A 115 19.67 -4.08 6.03
C GLU A 115 18.51 -3.08 5.87
N VAL A 116 17.64 -3.25 4.86
CA VAL A 116 16.49 -2.38 4.61
C VAL A 116 15.37 -2.72 5.60
N ASN A 117 15.09 -1.81 6.51
CA ASN A 117 14.11 -2.01 7.58
C ASN A 117 13.09 -0.86 7.72
N ASP A 118 13.07 0.06 6.79
CA ASP A 118 12.20 1.23 6.75
C ASP A 118 11.40 1.36 5.44
N GLU A 119 11.46 0.30 4.61
CA GLU A 119 10.67 0.07 3.41
C GLU A 119 10.10 -1.33 3.45
N TYR A 120 8.91 -1.51 2.87
CA TYR A 120 8.24 -2.81 2.92
C TYR A 120 7.21 -2.96 1.80
N LEU A 121 6.82 -4.19 1.50
CA LEU A 121 5.65 -4.48 0.69
C LEU A 121 4.39 -4.53 1.56
N PHE A 122 3.34 -3.86 1.09
CA PHE A 122 1.98 -3.95 1.60
C PHE A 122 1.12 -4.73 0.58
N GLY A 123 0.78 -5.96 0.92
CA GLY A 123 0.30 -6.95 -0.04
C GLY A 123 1.38 -7.32 -1.06
N PRO A 124 1.00 -7.93 -2.20
CA PRO A 124 1.97 -8.42 -3.19
C PRO A 124 2.60 -7.33 -4.07
N HIS A 125 1.97 -6.14 -4.18
CA HIS A 125 2.27 -5.22 -5.29
C HIS A 125 2.68 -3.81 -4.86
N LEU A 126 2.38 -3.37 -3.64
CA LEU A 126 2.64 -2.00 -3.18
C LEU A 126 3.89 -1.94 -2.31
N LEU A 127 4.91 -1.17 -2.71
CA LEU A 127 6.06 -0.85 -1.89
C LEU A 127 5.86 0.52 -1.23
N ALA A 128 5.89 0.55 0.10
CA ALA A 128 5.77 1.76 0.90
C ALA A 128 7.12 2.12 1.55
N ALA A 129 7.53 3.39 1.41
CA ALA A 129 8.75 3.92 2.00
C ALA A 129 8.45 5.13 2.91
N PRO A 130 7.99 4.91 4.16
CA PRO A 130 7.61 6.00 5.07
C PRO A 130 8.76 6.95 5.39
N VAL A 131 8.44 8.23 5.54
CA VAL A 131 9.37 9.23 6.05
C VAL A 131 9.37 9.16 7.58
N THR A 132 10.49 8.76 8.16
CA THR A 132 10.64 8.53 9.60
C THR A 132 11.46 9.61 10.33
N SER A 133 12.02 10.58 9.60
CA SER A 133 12.77 11.70 10.13
C SER A 133 11.96 12.99 10.10
N PRO A 134 12.07 13.87 11.10
CA PRO A 134 11.37 15.17 11.09
C PRO A 134 11.98 16.09 10.02
N ASP A 135 11.19 17.08 9.58
CA ASP A 135 11.58 18.18 8.69
C ASP A 135 12.21 17.74 7.35
N THR A 136 11.91 16.52 6.93
CA THR A 136 12.43 15.92 5.71
C THR A 136 11.41 16.06 4.59
N LEU A 137 11.86 16.57 3.43
CA LEU A 137 11.05 16.70 2.22
C LEU A 137 11.44 15.69 1.13
N TRP A 138 12.44 14.88 1.39
CA TRP A 138 13.00 13.90 0.47
C TRP A 138 13.18 12.56 1.19
N ARG A 139 13.09 11.47 0.44
CA ARG A 139 13.29 10.11 0.95
C ARG A 139 14.19 9.33 -0.01
N HIS A 140 15.27 8.77 0.53
CA HIS A 140 16.03 7.75 -0.17
C HIS A 140 15.25 6.45 -0.18
N VAL A 141 15.01 5.88 -1.35
CA VAL A 141 14.29 4.63 -1.53
C VAL A 141 15.14 3.69 -2.36
N TYR A 142 15.30 2.47 -1.90
CA TYR A 142 15.86 1.39 -2.70
C TYR A 142 14.73 0.57 -3.34
N LEU A 143 14.62 0.61 -4.66
CA LEU A 143 13.68 -0.22 -5.39
C LEU A 143 14.35 -1.54 -5.79
N PRO A 144 13.81 -2.71 -5.35
CA PRO A 144 14.31 -4.01 -5.74
C PRO A 144 14.17 -4.27 -7.24
N GLN A 145 14.82 -5.35 -7.73
CA GLN A 145 14.78 -5.74 -9.14
C GLN A 145 13.34 -5.74 -9.72
N GLY A 146 13.19 -5.15 -10.90
CA GLY A 146 11.94 -5.00 -11.64
C GLY A 146 11.72 -3.55 -12.08
N THR A 147 10.57 -3.27 -12.64
CA THR A 147 10.12 -1.91 -12.95
C THR A 147 9.03 -1.52 -11.97
N TRP A 148 9.01 -0.25 -11.57
CA TRP A 148 8.12 0.29 -10.57
C TRP A 148 7.47 1.57 -11.08
N TYR A 149 6.18 1.72 -10.81
CA TYR A 149 5.44 2.96 -11.02
C TYR A 149 5.37 3.75 -9.72
N ASP A 150 5.67 5.05 -9.74
CA ASP A 150 5.21 5.91 -8.64
C ASP A 150 3.68 5.89 -8.62
N PHE A 151 3.10 5.53 -7.49
CA PHE A 151 1.65 5.40 -7.33
C PHE A 151 0.89 6.71 -7.60
N TRP A 152 1.58 7.86 -7.46
CA TRP A 152 0.92 9.18 -7.48
C TRP A 152 0.90 9.83 -8.86
N ASP A 153 1.87 9.51 -9.72
CA ASP A 153 2.06 10.23 -10.99
C ASP A 153 2.50 9.33 -12.16
N ASP A 154 2.51 8.02 -11.94
CA ASP A 154 2.89 7.01 -12.94
C ASP A 154 4.34 7.10 -13.44
N THR A 155 5.22 7.84 -12.75
CA THR A 155 6.64 7.88 -13.09
C THR A 155 7.26 6.49 -12.97
N LEU A 156 7.97 6.05 -14.02
CA LEU A 156 8.63 4.75 -14.07
C LEU A 156 10.04 4.82 -13.48
N TYR A 157 10.32 3.87 -12.58
CA TYR A 157 11.62 3.65 -11.97
C TYR A 157 12.12 2.25 -12.30
N HIS A 158 13.42 2.13 -12.60
CA HIS A 158 14.06 0.84 -12.79
C HIS A 158 14.66 0.35 -11.47
N GLY A 159 14.33 -0.87 -11.09
CA GLY A 159 14.81 -1.47 -9.84
C GLY A 159 16.30 -1.79 -9.82
N SER A 160 16.76 -2.36 -8.71
CA SER A 160 18.16 -2.55 -8.31
C SER A 160 18.92 -1.22 -8.17
N SER A 161 18.20 -0.14 -7.82
CA SER A 161 18.74 1.22 -7.78
C SER A 161 18.17 2.01 -6.59
N ASP A 162 18.95 3.00 -6.16
CA ASP A 162 18.53 3.99 -5.16
C ASP A 162 18.00 5.25 -5.84
N TYR A 163 16.97 5.81 -5.24
CA TYR A 163 16.35 7.05 -5.69
C TYR A 163 16.16 8.02 -4.55
N LEU A 164 16.36 9.30 -4.81
CA LEU A 164 15.97 10.38 -3.92
C LEU A 164 14.64 10.93 -4.43
N VAL A 165 13.55 10.60 -3.73
CA VAL A 165 12.20 11.00 -4.16
C VAL A 165 11.64 12.11 -3.29
N ALA A 166 10.88 13.03 -3.90
CA ALA A 166 10.19 14.08 -3.17
C ALA A 166 9.12 13.48 -2.26
N ALA A 167 9.14 13.89 -1.00
CA ALA A 167 8.23 13.42 0.04
C ALA A 167 7.70 14.58 0.88
N PRO A 168 6.93 15.52 0.28
CA PRO A 168 6.24 16.55 1.05
C PRO A 168 5.30 15.89 2.06
N ILE A 169 4.78 16.66 3.03
CA ILE A 169 4.02 16.11 4.17
C ILE A 169 2.78 15.33 3.74
N GLU A 170 2.22 15.67 2.59
CA GLU A 170 1.04 15.06 1.98
C GLU A 170 1.34 13.75 1.25
N LYS A 171 2.62 13.51 0.87
CA LYS A 171 3.01 12.36 0.04
C LYS A 171 3.80 11.35 0.86
N LEU A 172 3.28 10.13 0.97
CA LEU A 172 4.05 8.94 1.32
C LEU A 172 4.65 8.39 0.02
N PRO A 173 5.96 8.23 -0.12
CA PRO A 173 6.51 7.50 -1.25
C PRO A 173 5.94 6.08 -1.32
N LEU A 174 5.22 5.80 -2.39
CA LEU A 174 4.50 4.57 -2.64
C LEU A 174 4.70 4.17 -4.09
N PHE A 175 5.05 2.92 -4.32
CA PHE A 175 5.35 2.40 -5.65
C PHE A 175 4.54 1.14 -5.93
N VAL A 176 4.13 0.98 -7.18
CA VAL A 176 3.45 -0.20 -7.67
C VAL A 176 4.41 -1.01 -8.53
N ARG A 177 4.51 -2.30 -8.25
CA ARG A 177 5.30 -3.21 -9.07
C ARG A 177 4.69 -3.33 -10.46
N ALA A 178 5.48 -3.14 -11.52
CA ALA A 178 5.03 -3.41 -12.89
C ALA A 178 4.61 -4.88 -13.06
N GLY A 179 3.65 -5.13 -13.91
CA GLY A 179 3.02 -6.43 -14.06
C GLY A 179 1.90 -6.71 -13.05
N SER A 180 1.36 -5.67 -12.38
CA SER A 180 0.35 -5.81 -11.33
C SER A 180 -1.00 -5.25 -11.73
N ILE A 181 -2.08 -5.87 -11.21
CA ILE A 181 -3.45 -5.35 -11.24
C ILE A 181 -3.92 -5.16 -9.81
N LEU A 182 -4.33 -3.94 -9.46
CA LEU A 182 -4.86 -3.59 -8.14
C LEU A 182 -6.38 -3.47 -8.19
N PRO A 183 -7.14 -4.42 -7.63
CA PRO A 183 -8.57 -4.26 -7.47
C PRO A 183 -8.88 -3.20 -6.42
N ASN A 184 -9.78 -2.28 -6.74
CA ASN A 184 -10.21 -1.23 -5.82
C ASN A 184 -11.67 -0.82 -6.06
N GLU A 185 -12.25 -0.08 -5.12
CA GLU A 185 -13.64 0.36 -5.18
C GLU A 185 -13.79 1.84 -4.80
N THR A 186 -14.96 2.41 -5.03
CA THR A 186 -15.27 3.75 -4.50
C THR A 186 -15.25 3.73 -2.98
N ALA A 187 -14.47 4.62 -2.38
CA ALA A 187 -14.35 4.72 -0.92
C ALA A 187 -15.71 5.00 -0.26
N ARG A 188 -16.06 4.20 0.72
CA ARG A 188 -17.28 4.31 1.53
C ARG A 188 -17.02 5.08 2.82
N MET A 189 -18.08 5.58 3.47
CA MET A 189 -17.98 6.29 4.75
C MET A 189 -17.69 5.33 5.93
N HIS A 190 -18.14 4.09 5.83
CA HIS A 190 -17.91 2.96 6.73
C HIS A 190 -18.17 1.65 5.99
N THR A 191 -17.74 0.53 6.55
CA THR A 191 -17.84 -0.79 5.91
C THR A 191 -19.27 -1.24 5.60
N ASP A 192 -20.24 -0.83 6.43
CA ASP A 192 -21.66 -1.16 6.23
C ASP A 192 -22.40 -0.17 5.32
N ALA A 193 -21.72 0.86 4.81
CA ALA A 193 -22.34 1.78 3.85
C ALA A 193 -22.55 1.07 2.50
N GLU A 194 -23.58 1.53 1.76
CA GLU A 194 -23.87 1.04 0.42
C GLU A 194 -22.60 1.05 -0.46
N ARG A 195 -22.34 -0.08 -1.11
CA ARG A 195 -21.19 -0.25 -2.00
C ARG A 195 -21.56 0.22 -3.41
N SER A 196 -20.63 0.90 -4.07
CA SER A 196 -20.74 1.16 -5.51
C SER A 196 -20.80 -0.17 -6.28
N PRO A 197 -21.63 -0.28 -7.31
CA PRO A 197 -21.68 -1.49 -8.13
C PRO A 197 -20.43 -1.69 -9.01
N VAL A 198 -19.51 -0.73 -9.05
CA VAL A 198 -18.32 -0.76 -9.91
C VAL A 198 -17.11 -1.20 -9.12
N LEU A 199 -16.43 -2.26 -9.60
CA LEU A 199 -15.06 -2.60 -9.24
C LEU A 199 -14.11 -1.96 -10.25
N PHE A 200 -13.07 -1.29 -9.75
CA PHE A 200 -11.99 -0.76 -10.58
C PHE A 200 -10.81 -1.72 -10.55
N LEU A 201 -10.19 -1.90 -11.70
CA LEU A 201 -8.92 -2.60 -11.85
C LEU A 201 -7.88 -1.61 -12.36
N ASP A 202 -6.99 -1.16 -11.49
CA ASP A 202 -5.85 -0.35 -11.89
C ASP A 202 -4.74 -1.30 -12.38
N VAL A 203 -4.45 -1.24 -13.69
CA VAL A 203 -3.52 -2.12 -14.40
C VAL A 203 -2.22 -1.40 -14.63
N TYR A 204 -1.12 -1.93 -14.13
CA TYR A 204 0.25 -1.42 -14.26
C TYR A 204 1.08 -2.41 -15.08
N PRO A 205 1.08 -2.29 -16.43
CA PRO A 205 1.73 -3.26 -17.27
C PRO A 205 3.25 -3.33 -17.05
N ASP A 206 3.81 -4.51 -17.25
CA ASP A 206 5.27 -4.69 -17.33
C ASP A 206 5.81 -4.25 -18.71
N GLU A 207 7.10 -4.46 -18.92
CA GLU A 207 7.79 -4.14 -20.19
C GLU A 207 7.25 -4.92 -21.40
N ASN A 208 6.51 -6.02 -21.17
CA ASN A 208 5.86 -6.83 -22.20
C ASN A 208 4.38 -6.47 -22.39
N GLY A 209 3.88 -5.45 -21.68
CA GLY A 209 2.50 -5.05 -21.68
C GLY A 209 1.57 -6.04 -20.95
N GLN A 210 2.12 -6.79 -19.97
CA GLN A 210 1.39 -7.80 -19.21
C GLN A 210 1.20 -7.37 -17.77
N ALA A 211 0.06 -7.78 -17.16
CA ALA A 211 -0.18 -7.62 -15.75
C ALA A 211 -1.12 -8.71 -15.24
N CYS A 212 -0.99 -9.04 -13.94
CA CYS A 212 -1.89 -9.99 -13.26
C CYS A 212 -2.31 -9.47 -11.88
N GLY A 213 -3.42 -9.98 -11.39
CA GLY A 213 -3.93 -9.66 -10.06
C GLY A 213 -5.00 -10.65 -9.63
N GLU A 214 -5.41 -10.53 -8.37
CA GLU A 214 -6.36 -11.43 -7.74
C GLU A 214 -7.35 -10.65 -6.89
N LEU A 215 -8.57 -11.13 -6.85
CA LEU A 215 -9.63 -10.65 -5.98
C LEU A 215 -10.26 -11.80 -5.22
N TYR A 216 -10.20 -11.72 -3.90
CA TYR A 216 -10.99 -12.56 -3.01
C TYR A 216 -12.19 -11.78 -2.48
N CYS A 217 -13.35 -12.42 -2.41
CA CYS A 217 -14.53 -11.87 -1.74
C CYS A 217 -15.42 -12.97 -1.16
N ASP A 218 -16.02 -12.67 -0.02
CA ASP A 218 -16.98 -13.49 0.70
C ASP A 218 -18.05 -12.61 1.38
N ALA A 219 -18.76 -13.15 2.34
CA ALA A 219 -19.80 -12.43 3.08
C ALA A 219 -19.24 -11.38 4.08
N GLU A 220 -17.92 -11.24 4.22
CA GLU A 220 -17.22 -10.35 5.15
C GLU A 220 -17.50 -10.66 6.64
N GLU A 221 -18.32 -11.67 6.93
CA GLU A 221 -18.66 -12.12 8.28
C GLU A 221 -18.92 -13.63 8.34
N GLY A 222 -18.80 -14.19 9.53
CA GLY A 222 -19.07 -15.60 9.77
C GLY A 222 -17.98 -16.56 9.27
N TRP A 223 -18.35 -17.82 9.05
CA TRP A 223 -17.43 -18.91 8.71
C TRP A 223 -17.76 -19.59 7.38
N GLY A 224 -18.52 -18.91 6.52
CA GLY A 224 -18.94 -19.42 5.22
C GLY A 224 -17.78 -19.80 4.32
N TYR A 225 -16.71 -19.00 4.34
CA TYR A 225 -15.51 -19.23 3.55
C TYR A 225 -14.86 -20.61 3.80
N ARG A 226 -14.95 -21.17 5.02
CA ARG A 226 -14.46 -22.52 5.35
C ARG A 226 -15.24 -23.64 4.67
N ARG A 227 -16.41 -23.32 4.14
CA ARG A 227 -17.27 -24.26 3.37
C ARG A 227 -17.23 -23.96 1.88
N GLY A 228 -16.33 -23.10 1.44
CA GLY A 228 -16.23 -22.69 0.04
C GLY A 228 -17.18 -21.56 -0.38
N GLU A 229 -17.86 -20.90 0.57
CA GLU A 229 -18.77 -19.76 0.32
C GLU A 229 -17.94 -18.47 0.14
N TYR A 230 -17.10 -18.44 -0.89
CA TYR A 230 -16.30 -17.29 -1.31
C TYR A 230 -16.10 -17.31 -2.83
N SER A 231 -15.67 -16.21 -3.41
CA SER A 231 -15.16 -16.14 -4.78
C SER A 231 -13.69 -15.77 -4.80
N LEU A 232 -12.94 -16.47 -5.65
CA LEU A 232 -11.56 -16.18 -5.97
C LEU A 232 -11.47 -15.93 -7.47
N ILE A 233 -11.06 -14.73 -7.85
CA ILE A 233 -11.06 -14.25 -9.23
C ILE A 233 -9.66 -13.80 -9.59
N SER A 234 -9.10 -14.39 -10.65
CA SER A 234 -7.83 -14.00 -11.23
C SER A 234 -8.04 -13.09 -12.44
N PHE A 235 -7.21 -12.08 -12.56
CA PHE A 235 -7.17 -11.16 -13.67
C PHE A 235 -5.84 -11.29 -14.40
N THR A 236 -5.89 -11.40 -15.72
CA THR A 236 -4.70 -11.39 -16.59
C THR A 236 -4.90 -10.36 -17.68
N PHE A 237 -4.01 -9.39 -17.76
CA PHE A 237 -4.00 -8.37 -18.80
C PHE A 237 -2.85 -8.63 -19.75
N GLN A 238 -3.14 -8.74 -21.04
CA GLN A 238 -2.16 -8.95 -22.09
C GLN A 238 -2.65 -8.40 -23.42
N ALA A 239 -1.75 -7.78 -24.19
CA ALA A 239 -2.04 -7.24 -25.53
C ALA A 239 -3.28 -6.33 -25.57
N GLY A 240 -3.51 -5.54 -24.51
CA GLY A 240 -4.65 -4.62 -24.41
C GLY A 240 -5.99 -5.28 -24.07
N SER A 241 -5.99 -6.58 -23.75
CA SER A 241 -7.17 -7.34 -23.36
C SER A 241 -7.08 -7.84 -21.93
N LEU A 242 -8.19 -7.79 -21.21
CA LEU A 242 -8.32 -8.37 -19.87
C LEU A 242 -9.03 -9.72 -19.97
N GLU A 243 -8.42 -10.75 -19.40
CA GLU A 243 -9.04 -12.04 -19.14
C GLU A 243 -9.39 -12.13 -17.65
N VAL A 244 -10.60 -12.62 -17.35
CA VAL A 244 -11.12 -12.80 -15.99
C VAL A 244 -11.45 -14.27 -15.81
N THR A 245 -10.79 -14.92 -14.83
CA THR A 245 -11.03 -16.31 -14.50
C THR A 245 -11.55 -16.43 -13.08
N CYS A 246 -12.69 -17.07 -12.88
CA CYS A 246 -13.20 -17.36 -11.54
C CYS A 246 -12.74 -18.76 -11.13
N GLU A 247 -11.88 -18.83 -10.12
CA GLU A 247 -11.34 -20.10 -9.60
C GLU A 247 -12.28 -20.74 -8.57
N ASN A 248 -13.06 -19.93 -7.87
CA ASN A 248 -14.11 -20.35 -6.96
C ASN A 248 -15.32 -19.42 -7.11
N GLU A 249 -16.51 -19.98 -7.29
CA GLU A 249 -17.78 -19.26 -7.51
C GLU A 249 -18.75 -19.44 -6.34
N GLY A 250 -18.25 -19.74 -5.13
CA GLY A 250 -19.09 -20.04 -3.96
C GLY A 250 -19.80 -18.82 -3.35
N PHE A 251 -19.50 -17.62 -3.83
CA PHE A 251 -20.11 -16.36 -3.40
C PHE A 251 -20.34 -15.46 -4.62
N THR A 252 -21.41 -14.68 -4.63
CA THR A 252 -21.65 -13.69 -5.69
C THR A 252 -20.94 -12.39 -5.32
N PRO A 253 -19.96 -11.94 -6.11
CA PRO A 253 -19.30 -10.66 -5.85
C PRO A 253 -20.28 -9.49 -5.77
N PRO A 254 -20.06 -8.51 -4.91
CA PRO A 254 -20.98 -7.39 -4.72
C PRO A 254 -20.93 -6.33 -5.84
N TRP A 255 -20.03 -6.47 -6.81
CA TRP A 255 -19.89 -5.56 -7.94
C TRP A 255 -20.54 -6.18 -9.20
N ASN A 256 -21.29 -5.35 -9.96
CA ASN A 256 -21.97 -5.76 -11.19
C ASN A 256 -21.22 -5.27 -12.45
N ASP A 257 -20.40 -4.24 -12.28
CA ASP A 257 -19.65 -3.60 -13.35
C ASP A 257 -18.15 -3.63 -13.05
N LEU A 258 -17.35 -3.70 -14.11
CA LEU A 258 -15.88 -3.68 -14.06
C LEU A 258 -15.35 -2.53 -14.92
N GLU A 259 -14.55 -1.68 -14.34
CA GLU A 259 -13.84 -0.60 -15.02
C GLU A 259 -12.33 -0.84 -14.98
N VAL A 260 -11.70 -0.92 -16.15
CA VAL A 260 -10.24 -1.13 -16.28
C VAL A 260 -9.56 0.19 -16.54
N ARG A 261 -8.56 0.53 -15.73
CA ARG A 261 -7.72 1.71 -15.86
C ARG A 261 -6.29 1.27 -16.11
N VAL A 262 -5.81 1.49 -17.32
CA VAL A 262 -4.43 1.13 -17.68
C VAL A 262 -3.53 2.35 -17.44
N HIS A 263 -2.52 2.16 -16.61
CA HIS A 263 -1.51 3.17 -16.31
C HIS A 263 -0.44 3.14 -17.40
N GLU A 264 -0.26 4.26 -18.09
CA GLU A 264 0.81 4.44 -19.07
C GLU A 264 1.99 5.07 -18.34
N GLY A 265 3.00 4.26 -18.07
CA GLY A 265 4.17 4.74 -17.32
C GLY A 265 4.88 5.90 -18.00
N ILE A 266 5.26 6.90 -17.22
CA ILE A 266 6.02 8.08 -17.66
C ILE A 266 7.49 7.86 -17.31
N PRO A 267 8.44 7.83 -18.27
CA PRO A 267 9.85 7.69 -17.93
C PRO A 267 10.32 8.77 -16.94
N ALA A 268 11.04 8.34 -15.90
CA ALA A 268 11.68 9.28 -14.98
C ALA A 268 12.60 10.24 -15.76
N ALA A 269 12.61 11.51 -15.38
CA ALA A 269 13.56 12.46 -15.96
C ALA A 269 15.00 11.98 -15.70
N ALA A 270 15.89 12.11 -16.70
CA ALA A 270 17.25 11.60 -16.64
C ALA A 270 18.09 12.12 -15.44
N ASP A 271 17.67 13.22 -14.82
CA ASP A 271 18.36 13.88 -13.70
C ASP A 271 17.97 13.32 -12.31
N ALA A 272 17.05 12.37 -12.22
CA ALA A 272 16.63 11.79 -10.94
C ALA A 272 17.65 10.77 -10.35
N ALA A 273 18.71 10.44 -11.08
CA ALA A 273 19.65 9.36 -10.75
C ALA A 273 20.96 9.83 -10.07
N ASP A 274 21.23 11.14 -9.92
CA ASP A 274 22.49 11.62 -9.31
C ASP A 274 22.24 12.56 -8.12
N PRO A 275 22.35 12.02 -6.87
CA PRO A 275 22.15 12.82 -5.66
C PRO A 275 23.31 13.82 -5.39
N GLU A 276 24.48 13.70 -6.03
CA GLU A 276 25.62 14.56 -5.73
C GLU A 276 25.54 15.95 -6.36
N GLU A 277 24.80 16.12 -7.48
CA GLU A 277 24.66 17.41 -8.13
C GLU A 277 23.67 18.36 -7.44
N ALA A 278 22.71 17.84 -6.67
CA ALA A 278 21.71 18.66 -5.96
C ALA A 278 22.29 19.42 -4.73
N PHE A 279 23.47 19.07 -4.27
CA PHE A 279 24.12 19.70 -3.09
C PHE A 279 25.16 20.77 -3.43
N THR A 280 25.42 21.08 -4.70
CA THR A 280 26.44 22.06 -5.10
C THR A 280 25.90 23.40 -5.57
N ALA A 281 24.61 23.66 -5.47
CA ALA A 281 24.02 24.97 -5.76
C ALA A 281 23.62 25.67 -4.43
N ASP A 282 24.59 26.40 -3.87
CA ASP A 282 24.57 27.48 -2.83
C ASP A 282 23.43 27.49 -1.80
#